data_ed20ed21bdf4e288ba8e2f907f2bc018
#
_entry.id   ed20ed21bdf4e288ba8e2f907f2bc018
#
_cell.length_a   1.000
_cell.length_b   1.000
_cell.length_c   1.000
_cell.angle_alpha   90.00
_cell.angle_beta   90.00
_cell.angle_gamma   90.00
#
_symmetry.space_group_name_H-M   'P 1'
#
loop_
_entity.id
_entity.type
_entity.pdbx_description
1 polymer ?
#
loop_
_entity_poly.entity_id
_entity_poly.type
_entity_poly.pdbx_seq_one_letter_code
_entity_poly.pdbx_strand_id
1 'polypeptide(L)'
;MALLLGGTTYSYAGKQNDTLVYASDSEVENVSPYHNNMREGVILAHLAWDTLIYRDPKTGEYKGELATDWKWESPVVLLLHLRKGVTFHNGDSFSADDVVYTFQSIAGPNTASVIPQSVDWIDHAEKVDDYTVRLHLKKPFPAALEYLSGPTPIYPAKYFQQVKLEGFSKAPVGTGPYKIVKVTPGQGVSMVKNPDYFKDSPIGQPKIGKLQFVVIRDPEARVAQLMTGQVDWIWRVASDQVDSLSAMPNIAVKSGETMRVGFLELNTNASGPEGVPFKDLRVRQAINYAINRQAMVDNLVRGGSKPVYSACFRTQTACDASQVIQYPYDPAKAKQLLAEAGYANGFDTDLWAYRERDYAEAIIGDLRKVGIRARLHFVQYPVMASALASGQAPLAFSTWGSFSINDATAFVTPYFGGKGSDIWKDPQVIAELAKADEVVDPQQRAALYAALLGRISAQAYMAPLFSYSTHYAFTSDLNFQDWPDELPRFAEASWK
;
A
#
# COMPACT_ATOMS: atom_id res chain seq x y z
N MET A 1 23.38 -18.74 47.00
CA MET A 1 23.20 -18.76 45.54
C MET A 1 21.99 -17.90 45.24
N ALA A 2 22.22 -16.62 44.98
CA ALA A 2 21.15 -15.63 44.71
C ALA A 2 20.82 -15.67 43.23
N LEU A 3 19.61 -16.10 42.84
CA LEU A 3 19.08 -15.96 41.48
C LEU A 3 18.83 -14.46 41.21
N LEU A 4 19.65 -13.87 40.37
CA LEU A 4 19.35 -12.61 39.71
C LEU A 4 18.25 -12.87 38.67
N LEU A 5 17.01 -12.61 39.04
CA LEU A 5 15.90 -12.43 38.10
C LEU A 5 16.17 -11.15 37.32
N GLY A 6 16.72 -11.29 36.11
CA GLY A 6 16.82 -10.22 35.14
C GLY A 6 15.41 -9.80 34.73
N GLY A 7 14.83 -8.83 35.42
CA GLY A 7 13.60 -8.18 35.01
C GLY A 7 13.82 -7.46 33.71
N THR A 8 13.18 -7.93 32.63
CA THR A 8 12.98 -7.14 31.42
C THR A 8 12.16 -5.91 31.83
N THR A 9 12.83 -4.77 31.93
CA THR A 9 12.13 -3.49 32.11
C THR A 9 11.31 -3.24 30.83
N TYR A 10 10.05 -3.61 30.87
CA TYR A 10 9.09 -3.12 29.90
C TYR A 10 9.03 -1.59 30.04
N SER A 11 9.41 -0.88 29.00
CA SER A 11 9.14 0.56 28.93
C SER A 11 7.63 0.70 28.98
N TYR A 12 7.10 1.29 30.06
CA TYR A 12 5.67 1.56 30.14
C TYR A 12 5.27 2.49 28.99
N ALA A 13 4.21 2.13 28.26
CA ALA A 13 3.59 2.95 27.23
C ALA A 13 3.09 4.29 27.83
N GLY A 14 2.93 5.28 26.97
CA GLY A 14 2.18 6.48 27.30
C GLY A 14 2.99 7.75 27.51
N LYS A 15 2.21 8.82 27.62
CA LYS A 15 2.65 10.22 27.75
C LYS A 15 3.67 10.44 28.88
N GLN A 16 3.50 9.78 30.02
CA GLN A 16 4.38 9.96 31.19
C GLN A 16 5.83 9.55 30.94
N ASN A 17 6.05 8.60 30.03
CA ASN A 17 7.39 8.09 29.68
C ASN A 17 7.87 8.62 28.33
N ASP A 18 7.11 9.53 27.70
CA ASP A 18 7.32 10.05 26.37
C ASP A 18 7.59 8.94 25.33
N THR A 19 6.79 7.86 25.44
CA THR A 19 6.95 6.65 24.65
C THR A 19 5.62 6.25 24.03
N LEU A 20 5.53 6.28 22.69
CA LEU A 20 4.41 5.73 21.95
C LEU A 20 4.68 4.26 21.62
N VAL A 21 3.90 3.36 22.17
CA VAL A 21 3.91 1.94 21.83
C VAL A 21 2.80 1.66 20.83
N TYR A 22 3.17 1.30 19.60
CA TYR A 22 2.20 0.93 18.58
C TYR A 22 2.32 -0.55 18.19
N ALA A 23 1.18 -1.20 18.01
CA ALA A 23 1.11 -2.63 17.76
C ALA A 23 0.52 -2.97 16.38
N SER A 24 1.05 -4.02 15.77
CA SER A 24 0.51 -4.64 14.56
C SER A 24 0.50 -6.16 14.66
N ASP A 25 -0.21 -6.81 13.74
CA ASP A 25 -0.34 -8.27 13.64
C ASP A 25 0.85 -8.95 12.94
N SER A 26 1.62 -8.21 12.18
CA SER A 26 2.72 -8.70 11.37
C SER A 26 4.05 -8.13 11.83
N GLU A 27 5.10 -8.92 11.72
CA GLU A 27 6.46 -8.46 12.01
C GLU A 27 7.11 -7.78 10.81
N VAL A 28 8.15 -7.00 11.06
CA VAL A 28 9.06 -6.49 10.05
C VAL A 28 10.14 -7.54 9.83
N GLU A 29 10.00 -8.37 8.80
CA GLU A 29 10.96 -9.44 8.49
C GLU A 29 12.36 -8.90 8.19
N ASN A 30 12.41 -7.76 7.49
CA ASN A 30 13.64 -7.04 7.21
C ASN A 30 13.39 -5.54 7.36
N VAL A 31 14.20 -4.86 8.15
CA VAL A 31 14.08 -3.41 8.37
C VAL A 31 14.59 -2.58 7.18
N SER A 32 15.33 -3.19 6.26
CA SER A 32 15.81 -2.50 5.05
C SER A 32 14.65 -2.18 4.10
N PRO A 33 14.40 -0.91 3.72
CA PRO A 33 13.23 -0.48 2.96
C PRO A 33 13.00 -1.25 1.65
N TYR A 34 14.05 -1.56 0.93
CA TYR A 34 13.95 -2.23 -0.37
C TYR A 34 13.84 -3.76 -0.29
N HIS A 35 13.94 -4.32 0.92
CA HIS A 35 13.89 -5.75 1.18
C HIS A 35 12.67 -6.14 2.01
N ASN A 36 11.69 -5.25 2.08
CA ASN A 36 10.44 -5.45 2.78
C ASN A 36 9.28 -4.81 1.98
N ASN A 37 8.22 -5.57 1.75
CA ASN A 37 6.99 -5.08 1.10
C ASN A 37 5.77 -5.09 2.04
N MET A 38 5.98 -5.46 3.31
CA MET A 38 4.93 -5.42 4.33
C MET A 38 4.64 -3.98 4.76
N ARG A 39 3.39 -3.70 5.12
CA ARG A 39 2.97 -2.35 5.56
C ARG A 39 3.76 -1.86 6.76
N GLU A 40 4.07 -2.73 7.69
CA GLU A 40 4.86 -2.44 8.89
C GLU A 40 6.28 -1.96 8.54
N GLY A 41 6.90 -2.56 7.51
CA GLY A 41 8.19 -2.12 7.00
C GLY A 41 8.12 -0.76 6.31
N VAL A 42 7.03 -0.48 5.58
CA VAL A 42 6.80 0.83 4.96
C VAL A 42 6.62 1.92 6.03
N ILE A 43 5.86 1.65 7.08
CA ILE A 43 5.69 2.58 8.22
C ILE A 43 7.05 2.88 8.87
N LEU A 44 7.84 1.83 9.11
CA LEU A 44 9.18 1.96 9.69
C LEU A 44 10.13 2.77 8.78
N ALA A 45 10.03 2.56 7.45
CA ALA A 45 10.83 3.29 6.49
C ALA A 45 10.57 4.81 6.57
N HIS A 46 9.32 5.24 6.66
CA HIS A 46 8.95 6.65 6.83
C HIS A 46 9.35 7.28 8.18
N LEU A 47 9.74 6.47 9.15
CA LEU A 47 10.21 6.95 10.44
C LEU A 47 11.74 7.08 10.49
N ALA A 48 12.45 6.17 9.84
CA ALA A 48 13.90 6.05 9.99
C ALA A 48 14.69 6.57 8.78
N TRP A 49 14.05 6.77 7.64
CA TRP A 49 14.69 7.27 6.40
C TRP A 49 13.87 8.38 5.78
N ASP A 50 14.53 9.27 5.08
CA ASP A 50 13.90 10.27 4.23
C ASP A 50 14.07 9.89 2.74
N THR A 51 13.16 10.40 1.93
CA THR A 51 13.17 10.35 0.48
C THR A 51 13.70 11.67 -0.11
N LEU A 52 13.89 11.74 -1.42
CA LEU A 52 14.31 12.99 -2.07
C LEU A 52 13.23 14.06 -2.03
N ILE A 53 11.98 13.64 -2.12
CA ILE A 53 10.81 14.50 -2.23
C ILE A 53 9.79 14.06 -1.15
N TYR A 54 9.11 15.01 -0.56
CA TYR A 54 7.96 14.78 0.32
C TYR A 54 6.68 15.13 -0.42
N ARG A 55 5.66 14.29 -0.29
CA ARG A 55 4.31 14.60 -0.73
C ARG A 55 3.45 14.92 0.49
N ASP A 56 2.93 16.14 0.52
CA ASP A 56 2.02 16.57 1.57
C ASP A 56 0.70 15.75 1.49
N PRO A 57 0.36 14.93 2.51
CA PRO A 57 -0.80 14.05 2.43
C PRO A 57 -2.13 14.81 2.41
N LYS A 58 -2.14 16.07 2.87
CA LYS A 58 -3.34 16.91 2.94
C LYS A 58 -3.60 17.64 1.63
N THR A 59 -2.56 18.22 1.01
CA THR A 59 -2.70 19.05 -0.20
C THR A 59 -2.36 18.28 -1.48
N GLY A 60 -1.59 17.19 -1.38
CA GLY A 60 -1.04 16.47 -2.52
C GLY A 60 0.18 17.14 -3.15
N GLU A 61 0.63 18.27 -2.63
CA GLU A 61 1.76 19.02 -3.17
C GLU A 61 3.09 18.31 -2.88
N TYR A 62 4.00 18.36 -3.84
CA TYR A 62 5.37 17.89 -3.66
C TYR A 62 6.24 19.01 -3.10
N LYS A 63 6.99 18.71 -2.06
CA LYS A 63 7.95 19.60 -1.38
C LYS A 63 9.31 18.95 -1.32
N GLY A 64 10.37 19.77 -1.26
CA GLY A 64 11.73 19.24 -1.11
C GLY A 64 11.94 18.61 0.26
N GLU A 65 12.53 17.41 0.28
CA GLU A 65 12.99 16.70 1.49
C GLU A 65 14.52 16.63 1.50
N LEU A 66 15.13 15.51 1.09
CA LEU A 66 16.57 15.44 0.88
C LEU A 66 17.01 16.21 -0.38
N ALA A 67 16.15 16.39 -1.38
CA ALA A 67 16.33 17.41 -2.41
C ALA A 67 15.63 18.70 -1.96
N THR A 68 16.21 19.88 -2.23
CA THR A 68 15.60 21.19 -1.95
C THR A 68 14.66 21.63 -3.06
N ASP A 69 15.02 21.30 -4.28
CA ASP A 69 14.28 21.61 -5.50
C ASP A 69 14.69 20.64 -6.62
N TRP A 70 13.93 20.69 -7.71
CA TRP A 70 14.18 19.86 -8.90
C TRP A 70 13.70 20.54 -10.17
N LYS A 71 14.29 20.12 -11.30
CA LYS A 71 13.93 20.62 -12.62
C LYS A 71 14.03 19.52 -13.65
N TRP A 72 12.99 19.37 -14.48
CA TRP A 72 13.04 18.55 -15.67
C TRP A 72 13.91 19.22 -16.74
N GLU A 73 15.04 18.62 -17.09
CA GLU A 73 15.89 19.05 -18.22
C GLU A 73 15.40 18.47 -19.56
N SER A 74 14.73 17.32 -19.48
CA SER A 74 14.02 16.67 -20.59
C SER A 74 12.94 15.75 -20.02
N PRO A 75 12.05 15.14 -20.84
CA PRO A 75 11.07 14.18 -20.37
C PRO A 75 11.65 12.94 -19.63
N VAL A 76 12.94 12.70 -19.78
CA VAL A 76 13.66 11.55 -19.19
C VAL A 76 14.84 11.92 -18.33
N VAL A 77 15.04 13.21 -18.02
CA VAL A 77 16.14 13.68 -17.17
C VAL A 77 15.61 14.65 -16.12
N LEU A 78 15.73 14.27 -14.86
CA LEU A 78 15.35 15.07 -13.70
C LEU A 78 16.62 15.51 -12.96
N LEU A 79 16.88 16.81 -12.95
CA LEU A 79 17.94 17.42 -12.13
C LEU A 79 17.40 17.66 -10.73
N LEU A 80 18.15 17.27 -9.70
CA LEU A 80 17.82 17.39 -8.29
C LEU A 80 18.95 18.13 -7.57
N HIS A 81 18.61 19.21 -6.86
CA HIS A 81 19.55 19.88 -5.95
C HIS A 81 19.34 19.36 -4.53
N LEU A 82 20.40 18.85 -3.93
CA LEU A 82 20.34 18.17 -2.65
C LEU A 82 20.52 19.12 -1.47
N ARG A 83 19.88 18.79 -0.35
CA ARG A 83 19.96 19.55 0.90
C ARG A 83 21.34 19.38 1.53
N LYS A 84 21.97 20.51 1.89
CA LYS A 84 23.26 20.54 2.59
C LYS A 84 23.06 20.44 4.10
N GLY A 85 24.03 19.87 4.79
CA GLY A 85 24.06 19.81 6.26
C GLY A 85 23.17 18.74 6.87
N VAL A 86 22.58 17.83 6.07
CA VAL A 86 21.90 16.64 6.55
C VAL A 86 22.93 15.59 6.98
N THR A 87 22.69 14.93 8.10
CA THR A 87 23.53 13.83 8.60
C THR A 87 22.71 12.57 8.77
N PHE A 88 23.32 11.45 8.49
CA PHE A 88 22.77 10.13 8.84
C PHE A 88 22.83 9.91 10.36
N HIS A 89 22.08 8.94 10.85
CA HIS A 89 21.97 8.60 12.27
C HIS A 89 23.32 8.22 12.93
N ASN A 90 24.30 7.79 12.14
CA ASN A 90 25.67 7.47 12.58
C ASN A 90 26.64 8.68 12.52
N GLY A 91 26.16 9.85 12.10
CA GLY A 91 26.93 11.08 11.99
C GLY A 91 27.61 11.30 10.63
N ASP A 92 27.54 10.36 9.69
CA ASP A 92 28.05 10.57 8.33
C ASP A 92 27.22 11.65 7.60
N SER A 93 27.88 12.48 6.78
CA SER A 93 27.20 13.51 5.99
C SER A 93 26.50 12.91 4.79
N PHE A 94 25.30 13.38 4.49
CA PHE A 94 24.56 13.05 3.27
C PHE A 94 25.11 13.84 2.06
N SER A 95 25.19 13.18 0.92
CA SER A 95 25.68 13.76 -0.34
C SER A 95 25.08 13.06 -1.58
N ALA A 96 25.46 13.54 -2.76
CA ALA A 96 25.11 12.94 -4.05
C ALA A 96 25.61 11.48 -4.19
N ASP A 97 26.69 11.11 -3.52
CA ASP A 97 27.20 9.72 -3.55
C ASP A 97 26.19 8.74 -2.97
N ASP A 98 25.41 9.14 -1.95
CA ASP A 98 24.38 8.31 -1.33
C ASP A 98 23.19 8.08 -2.26
N VAL A 99 22.79 9.12 -2.98
CA VAL A 99 21.72 9.06 -3.98
C VAL A 99 22.11 8.16 -5.15
N VAL A 100 23.30 8.39 -5.72
CA VAL A 100 23.82 7.59 -6.82
C VAL A 100 23.97 6.12 -6.41
N TYR A 101 24.57 5.86 -5.25
CA TYR A 101 24.71 4.51 -4.72
C TYR A 101 23.35 3.82 -4.53
N THR A 102 22.38 4.53 -3.94
CA THR A 102 21.06 3.97 -3.71
C THR A 102 20.44 3.50 -5.02
N PHE A 103 20.32 4.38 -6.01
CA PHE A 103 19.67 4.02 -7.27
C PHE A 103 20.45 2.97 -8.07
N GLN A 104 21.78 2.99 -8.05
CA GLN A 104 22.58 1.92 -8.65
C GLN A 104 22.35 0.56 -7.98
N SER A 105 22.16 0.55 -6.66
CA SER A 105 21.97 -0.69 -5.90
C SER A 105 20.59 -1.32 -6.09
N ILE A 106 19.55 -0.52 -6.39
CA ILE A 106 18.15 -0.97 -6.41
C ILE A 106 17.52 -1.04 -7.80
N ALA A 107 18.04 -0.30 -8.79
CA ALA A 107 17.48 -0.28 -10.14
C ALA A 107 18.19 -1.23 -11.12
N GLY A 108 19.27 -1.86 -10.71
CA GLY A 108 20.06 -2.78 -11.55
C GLY A 108 19.38 -4.13 -11.77
N PRO A 109 19.78 -4.88 -12.82
CA PRO A 109 19.16 -6.16 -13.17
C PRO A 109 19.40 -7.28 -12.13
N ASN A 110 20.42 -7.12 -11.27
CA ASN A 110 20.78 -8.08 -10.23
C ASN A 110 20.42 -7.60 -8.82
N THR A 111 19.47 -6.68 -8.71
CA THR A 111 19.03 -6.19 -7.40
C THR A 111 18.24 -7.25 -6.64
N ALA A 112 18.46 -7.31 -5.33
CA ALA A 112 17.67 -8.11 -4.41
C ALA A 112 16.40 -7.36 -3.90
N SER A 113 16.05 -6.23 -4.52
CA SER A 113 14.84 -5.49 -4.15
C SER A 113 13.59 -6.34 -4.34
N VAL A 114 12.71 -6.35 -3.34
CA VAL A 114 11.41 -7.05 -3.40
C VAL A 114 10.29 -6.15 -3.96
N ILE A 115 10.62 -4.90 -4.31
CA ILE A 115 9.70 -3.92 -4.88
C ILE A 115 10.24 -3.35 -6.22
N PRO A 116 10.61 -4.19 -7.19
CA PRO A 116 11.26 -3.74 -8.42
C PRO A 116 10.42 -2.72 -9.20
N GLN A 117 9.10 -2.82 -9.16
CA GLN A 117 8.18 -1.88 -9.82
C GLN A 117 8.28 -0.44 -9.30
N SER A 118 8.83 -0.25 -8.11
CA SER A 118 9.03 1.09 -7.54
C SER A 118 10.25 1.81 -8.11
N VAL A 119 11.13 1.10 -8.81
CA VAL A 119 12.43 1.62 -9.26
C VAL A 119 12.79 1.21 -10.70
N ASP A 120 12.06 0.31 -11.34
CA ASP A 120 12.38 -0.21 -12.67
C ASP A 120 12.23 0.82 -13.81
N TRP A 121 11.60 1.96 -13.55
CA TRP A 121 11.51 3.11 -14.43
C TRP A 121 12.81 3.95 -14.46
N ILE A 122 13.70 3.80 -13.48
CA ILE A 122 14.98 4.49 -13.38
C ILE A 122 16.02 3.75 -14.26
N ASP A 123 16.76 4.51 -15.06
CA ASP A 123 17.92 3.99 -15.78
C ASP A 123 19.17 4.07 -14.89
N HIS A 124 19.59 5.28 -14.53
CA HIS A 124 20.71 5.49 -13.62
C HIS A 124 20.64 6.88 -12.99
N ALA A 125 21.47 7.11 -11.95
CA ALA A 125 21.71 8.41 -11.36
C ALA A 125 23.15 8.84 -11.65
N GLU A 126 23.32 10.09 -12.09
CA GLU A 126 24.61 10.74 -12.40
C GLU A 126 24.93 11.80 -11.34
N LYS A 127 26.11 11.71 -10.74
CA LYS A 127 26.63 12.76 -9.87
C LYS A 127 27.14 13.94 -10.71
N VAL A 128 26.54 15.13 -10.54
CA VAL A 128 27.04 16.37 -11.17
C VAL A 128 28.06 17.04 -10.28
N ASP A 129 27.72 17.17 -9.00
CA ASP A 129 28.60 17.64 -7.93
C ASP A 129 28.15 16.99 -6.59
N ASP A 130 28.76 17.40 -5.45
CA ASP A 130 28.45 16.78 -4.15
C ASP A 130 27.01 16.98 -3.70
N TYR A 131 26.27 17.93 -4.28
CA TYR A 131 24.89 18.25 -3.91
C TYR A 131 23.99 18.43 -5.13
N THR A 132 24.36 17.87 -6.29
CA THR A 132 23.55 17.90 -7.51
C THR A 132 23.60 16.55 -8.20
N VAL A 133 22.43 15.99 -8.49
CA VAL A 133 22.26 14.70 -9.16
C VAL A 133 21.33 14.85 -10.36
N ARG A 134 21.67 14.23 -11.48
CA ARG A 134 20.74 13.93 -12.58
C ARG A 134 20.22 12.51 -12.45
N LEU A 135 18.91 12.38 -12.40
CA LEU A 135 18.25 11.08 -12.47
C LEU A 135 17.78 10.86 -13.92
N HIS A 136 18.33 9.83 -14.54
CA HIS A 136 17.98 9.43 -15.89
C HIS A 136 16.90 8.33 -15.84
N LEU A 137 15.85 8.50 -16.62
CA LEU A 137 14.73 7.59 -16.72
C LEU A 137 14.84 6.79 -18.02
N LYS A 138 14.42 5.53 -18.00
CA LYS A 138 14.37 4.66 -19.20
C LYS A 138 13.38 5.17 -20.24
N LYS A 139 12.30 5.82 -19.78
CA LYS A 139 11.22 6.42 -20.57
C LYS A 139 10.60 7.57 -19.78
N PRO A 140 9.84 8.48 -20.40
CA PRO A 140 9.03 9.44 -19.67
C PRO A 140 8.17 8.72 -18.63
N PHE A 141 8.19 9.21 -17.40
CA PHE A 141 7.45 8.61 -16.29
C PHE A 141 6.81 9.71 -15.44
N PRO A 142 5.57 10.11 -15.76
CA PRO A 142 4.87 11.21 -15.09
C PRO A 142 4.69 11.03 -13.57
N ALA A 143 4.64 9.78 -13.11
CA ALA A 143 4.53 9.46 -11.68
C ALA A 143 5.87 9.55 -10.91
N ALA A 144 6.97 9.96 -11.54
CA ALA A 144 8.31 9.95 -10.93
C ALA A 144 8.37 10.66 -9.57
N LEU A 145 7.75 11.84 -9.43
CA LEU A 145 7.76 12.58 -8.17
C LEU A 145 6.99 11.83 -7.06
N GLU A 146 5.91 11.16 -7.41
CA GLU A 146 5.16 10.33 -6.48
C GLU A 146 6.02 9.16 -5.97
N TYR A 147 6.72 8.48 -6.87
CA TYR A 147 7.62 7.38 -6.48
C TYR A 147 8.85 7.87 -5.71
N LEU A 148 9.37 9.06 -6.01
CA LEU A 148 10.47 9.68 -5.27
C LEU A 148 10.06 10.23 -3.90
N SER A 149 8.76 10.29 -3.59
CA SER A 149 8.22 10.75 -2.31
C SER A 149 7.75 9.62 -1.37
N GLY A 150 7.86 8.37 -1.79
CA GLY A 150 7.36 7.22 -1.03
C GLY A 150 8.34 6.06 -0.95
N PRO A 151 8.37 5.14 -1.93
CA PRO A 151 9.10 3.88 -1.81
C PRO A 151 10.61 3.98 -2.09
N THR A 152 11.19 5.18 -2.21
CA THR A 152 12.61 5.36 -2.58
C THR A 152 13.42 6.14 -1.54
N PRO A 153 13.49 5.68 -0.28
CA PRO A 153 14.35 6.28 0.74
C PRO A 153 15.84 6.09 0.42
N ILE A 154 16.68 7.02 0.88
CA ILE A 154 18.12 7.05 0.52
C ILE A 154 18.95 6.29 1.55
N TYR A 155 19.83 5.40 1.05
CA TYR A 155 20.80 4.66 1.85
C TYR A 155 22.07 5.45 2.15
N PRO A 156 22.71 5.27 3.32
CA PRO A 156 24.06 5.72 3.60
C PRO A 156 25.07 4.85 2.84
N ALA A 157 25.57 5.32 1.71
CA ALA A 157 26.39 4.55 0.76
C ALA A 157 27.59 3.87 1.43
N LYS A 158 28.41 4.65 2.13
CA LYS A 158 29.61 4.17 2.79
C LYS A 158 29.33 3.11 3.85
N TYR A 159 28.32 3.36 4.72
CA TYR A 159 27.95 2.43 5.76
C TYR A 159 27.35 1.14 5.19
N PHE A 160 26.42 1.26 4.23
CA PHE A 160 25.79 0.08 3.62
C PHE A 160 26.80 -0.79 2.87
N GLN A 161 27.75 -0.19 2.15
CA GLN A 161 28.84 -0.92 1.49
C GLN A 161 29.72 -1.70 2.48
N GLN A 162 29.96 -1.13 3.66
CA GLN A 162 30.76 -1.76 4.72
C GLN A 162 30.03 -2.94 5.38
N VAL A 163 28.77 -2.75 5.79
CA VAL A 163 28.04 -3.74 6.60
C VAL A 163 27.19 -4.71 5.78
N LYS A 164 26.94 -4.41 4.51
CA LYS A 164 26.06 -5.13 3.60
C LYS A 164 24.63 -5.27 4.17
N LEU A 165 23.74 -5.94 3.46
CA LEU A 165 22.34 -6.10 3.87
C LEU A 165 22.21 -6.75 5.25
N GLU A 166 22.99 -7.80 5.54
CA GLU A 166 22.90 -8.49 6.83
C GLU A 166 23.25 -7.59 8.00
N GLY A 167 24.33 -6.83 7.93
CA GLY A 167 24.72 -5.87 8.97
C GLY A 167 23.73 -4.70 9.07
N PHE A 168 23.28 -4.20 7.93
CA PHE A 168 22.30 -3.12 7.86
C PHE A 168 20.95 -3.52 8.49
N SER A 169 20.52 -4.75 8.29
CA SER A 169 19.28 -5.26 8.91
C SER A 169 19.34 -5.38 10.43
N LYS A 170 20.55 -5.51 10.99
CA LYS A 170 20.78 -5.57 12.46
C LYS A 170 20.96 -4.18 13.09
N ALA A 171 21.60 -3.27 12.36
CA ALA A 171 21.90 -1.91 12.80
C ALA A 171 21.60 -0.91 11.66
N PRO A 172 20.33 -0.65 11.37
CA PRO A 172 19.92 0.22 10.28
C PRO A 172 20.28 1.68 10.56
N VAL A 173 20.69 2.38 9.54
CA VAL A 173 21.07 3.81 9.57
C VAL A 173 20.31 4.54 8.48
N GLY A 174 19.63 5.62 8.83
CA GLY A 174 18.92 6.51 7.93
C GLY A 174 19.14 7.96 8.29
N THR A 175 18.40 8.87 7.67
CA THR A 175 18.41 10.31 7.94
C THR A 175 17.17 10.75 8.73
N GLY A 176 16.18 9.87 8.87
CA GLY A 176 14.81 10.18 9.30
C GLY A 176 14.64 10.73 10.70
N PRO A 177 13.40 11.12 11.04
CA PRO A 177 13.07 11.75 12.34
C PRO A 177 13.28 10.83 13.56
N TYR A 178 13.36 9.52 13.36
CA TYR A 178 13.65 8.55 14.44
C TYR A 178 14.82 7.64 14.09
N LYS A 179 15.72 7.44 15.07
CA LYS A 179 16.84 6.48 15.01
C LYS A 179 16.39 5.12 15.53
N ILE A 180 16.58 4.06 14.76
CA ILE A 180 16.36 2.70 15.25
C ILE A 180 17.51 2.34 16.18
N VAL A 181 17.18 1.97 17.40
CA VAL A 181 18.18 1.62 18.43
C VAL A 181 18.21 0.12 18.72
N LYS A 182 17.13 -0.60 18.43
CA LYS A 182 17.07 -2.04 18.62
C LYS A 182 16.07 -2.69 17.68
N VAL A 183 16.50 -3.73 17.00
CA VAL A 183 15.63 -4.67 16.26
C VAL A 183 15.60 -5.98 17.03
N THR A 184 14.40 -6.46 17.36
CA THR A 184 14.22 -7.75 18.06
C THR A 184 13.32 -8.62 17.17
N PRO A 185 13.91 -9.57 16.40
CA PRO A 185 13.13 -10.42 15.49
C PRO A 185 11.95 -11.08 16.19
N GLY A 186 10.79 -11.09 15.53
CA GLY A 186 9.55 -11.65 16.05
C GLY A 186 8.87 -10.85 17.18
N GLN A 187 9.49 -9.79 17.67
CA GLN A 187 8.95 -8.99 18.79
C GLN A 187 8.69 -7.52 18.41
N GLY A 188 9.61 -6.88 17.69
CA GLY A 188 9.44 -5.50 17.27
C GLY A 188 10.71 -4.68 17.14
N VAL A 189 10.53 -3.35 17.12
CA VAL A 189 11.61 -2.36 16.86
C VAL A 189 11.47 -1.21 17.86
N SER A 190 12.59 -0.82 18.49
CA SER A 190 12.66 0.34 19.37
C SER A 190 13.38 1.49 18.67
N MET A 191 12.82 2.68 18.77
CA MET A 191 13.32 3.90 18.13
C MET A 191 13.36 5.05 19.14
N VAL A 192 14.29 5.98 18.92
CA VAL A 192 14.37 7.23 19.67
C VAL A 192 14.34 8.40 18.70
N LYS A 193 13.81 9.51 19.16
CA LYS A 193 13.83 10.77 18.41
C LYS A 193 15.25 11.11 17.96
N ASN A 194 15.38 11.51 16.69
CA ASN A 194 16.65 12.02 16.16
C ASN A 194 16.83 13.49 16.58
N PRO A 195 17.75 13.82 17.50
CA PRO A 195 17.94 15.20 17.95
C PRO A 195 18.57 16.09 16.86
N ASP A 196 19.26 15.46 15.91
CA ASP A 196 19.98 16.14 14.81
C ASP A 196 19.15 16.18 13.52
N TYR A 197 17.84 15.87 13.60
CA TYR A 197 16.98 15.92 12.44
C TYR A 197 16.92 17.32 11.84
N PHE A 198 17.08 17.44 10.55
CA PHE A 198 17.21 18.76 9.90
C PHE A 198 15.93 19.59 10.05
N LYS A 199 16.09 20.86 10.44
CA LYS A 199 14.98 21.72 10.89
C LYS A 199 14.00 22.11 9.79
N ASP A 200 14.47 22.12 8.54
CA ASP A 200 13.69 22.53 7.36
C ASP A 200 12.97 21.36 6.68
N SER A 201 12.87 20.22 7.35
CA SER A 201 12.06 19.10 6.83
C SER A 201 10.60 19.49 6.75
N PRO A 202 9.90 19.19 5.64
CA PRO A 202 8.46 19.42 5.50
C PRO A 202 7.62 18.55 6.45
N ILE A 203 8.17 17.45 6.96
CA ILE A 203 7.55 16.61 8.00
C ILE A 203 7.52 17.34 9.35
N GLY A 204 8.45 18.29 9.57
CA GLY A 204 8.65 18.96 10.84
C GLY A 204 9.45 18.12 11.85
N GLN A 205 9.59 18.65 13.07
CA GLN A 205 10.35 17.99 14.11
C GLN A 205 9.48 16.98 14.87
N PRO A 206 9.95 15.72 15.11
CA PRO A 206 9.19 14.74 15.87
C PRO A 206 8.97 15.22 17.30
N LYS A 207 7.76 15.01 17.84
CA LYS A 207 7.34 15.53 19.15
C LYS A 207 7.43 14.49 20.27
N ILE A 208 7.29 13.20 19.93
CA ILE A 208 7.36 12.08 20.88
C ILE A 208 8.80 11.59 20.96
N GLY A 209 9.31 11.38 22.17
CA GLY A 209 10.71 11.03 22.39
C GLY A 209 11.09 9.63 21.98
N LYS A 210 10.18 8.66 22.14
CA LYS A 210 10.43 7.25 21.83
C LYS A 210 9.25 6.63 21.11
N LEU A 211 9.56 5.76 20.14
CA LEU A 211 8.58 4.89 19.49
C LEU A 211 8.96 3.44 19.72
N GLN A 212 8.00 2.61 20.02
CA GLN A 212 8.19 1.18 20.11
C GLN A 212 7.14 0.45 19.27
N PHE A 213 7.58 -0.22 18.25
CA PHE A 213 6.77 -1.16 17.51
C PHE A 213 6.76 -2.50 18.21
N VAL A 214 5.58 -3.11 18.39
CA VAL A 214 5.41 -4.45 18.98
C VAL A 214 4.51 -5.32 18.09
N VAL A 215 4.84 -6.60 18.01
CA VAL A 215 4.07 -7.59 17.26
C VAL A 215 3.10 -8.29 18.19
N ILE A 216 1.79 -8.13 17.94
CA ILE A 216 0.72 -8.82 18.64
C ILE A 216 -0.22 -9.40 17.60
N ARG A 217 -0.08 -10.68 17.30
CA ARG A 217 -0.80 -11.33 16.20
C ARG A 217 -2.30 -11.46 16.43
N ASP A 218 -2.67 -11.77 17.67
CA ASP A 218 -4.06 -11.94 18.05
C ASP A 218 -4.78 -10.58 18.16
N PRO A 219 -5.88 -10.36 17.43
CA PRO A 219 -6.60 -9.09 17.43
C PRO A 219 -7.23 -8.74 18.79
N GLU A 220 -7.75 -9.73 19.51
CA GLU A 220 -8.35 -9.52 20.83
C GLU A 220 -7.30 -9.13 21.86
N ALA A 221 -6.12 -9.75 21.80
CA ALA A 221 -4.98 -9.37 22.64
C ALA A 221 -4.50 -7.95 22.35
N ARG A 222 -4.51 -7.48 21.09
CA ARG A 222 -4.19 -6.09 20.77
C ARG A 222 -5.17 -5.12 21.43
N VAL A 223 -6.46 -5.39 21.32
CA VAL A 223 -7.51 -4.58 21.95
C VAL A 223 -7.37 -4.59 23.47
N ALA A 224 -7.16 -5.75 24.09
CA ALA A 224 -6.97 -5.86 25.54
C ALA A 224 -5.75 -5.07 26.03
N GLN A 225 -4.64 -5.10 25.28
CA GLN A 225 -3.43 -4.35 25.66
C GLN A 225 -3.62 -2.83 25.48
N LEU A 226 -4.40 -2.38 24.51
CA LEU A 226 -4.78 -0.97 24.41
C LEU A 226 -5.65 -0.56 25.59
N MET A 227 -6.67 -1.35 25.95
CA MET A 227 -7.57 -1.07 27.08
C MET A 227 -6.83 -0.98 28.42
N THR A 228 -5.76 -1.76 28.59
CA THR A 228 -4.92 -1.76 29.82
C THR A 228 -3.76 -0.78 29.78
N GLY A 229 -3.58 -0.03 28.68
CA GLY A 229 -2.50 0.95 28.52
C GLY A 229 -1.10 0.33 28.32
N GLN A 230 -1.03 -0.94 27.92
CA GLN A 230 0.24 -1.58 27.56
C GLN A 230 0.69 -1.19 26.15
N VAL A 231 -0.23 -0.85 25.27
CA VAL A 231 0.01 -0.20 23.96
C VAL A 231 -0.82 1.06 23.87
N ASP A 232 -0.36 2.04 23.10
CA ASP A 232 -1.00 3.34 22.93
C ASP A 232 -1.80 3.44 21.63
N TRP A 233 -1.48 2.60 20.65
CA TRP A 233 -2.08 2.67 19.33
C TRP A 233 -2.13 1.28 18.66
N ILE A 234 -3.29 0.97 18.08
CA ILE A 234 -3.52 -0.23 17.26
C ILE A 234 -4.30 0.15 16.00
N TRP A 235 -4.20 -0.66 14.98
CA TRP A 235 -4.97 -0.51 13.76
C TRP A 235 -5.62 -1.82 13.31
N ARG A 236 -6.44 -1.73 12.23
CA ARG A 236 -7.21 -2.87 11.73
C ARG A 236 -8.10 -3.46 12.83
N VAL A 237 -8.68 -2.56 13.62
CA VAL A 237 -9.73 -2.94 14.57
C VAL A 237 -10.93 -3.43 13.78
N ALA A 238 -11.56 -4.50 14.23
CA ALA A 238 -12.75 -5.04 13.58
C ALA A 238 -13.90 -4.03 13.64
N SER A 239 -14.67 -3.91 12.55
CA SER A 239 -15.70 -2.89 12.41
C SER A 239 -16.83 -2.99 13.44
N ASP A 240 -17.07 -4.17 13.99
CA ASP A 240 -18.04 -4.42 15.05
C ASP A 240 -17.56 -4.00 16.45
N GLN A 241 -16.22 -3.85 16.64
CA GLN A 241 -15.62 -3.36 17.89
C GLN A 241 -15.52 -1.83 17.98
N VAL A 242 -15.69 -1.12 16.87
CA VAL A 242 -15.52 0.35 16.80
C VAL A 242 -16.42 1.07 17.79
N ASP A 243 -17.70 0.73 17.84
CA ASP A 243 -18.69 1.41 18.69
C ASP A 243 -18.36 1.20 20.19
N SER A 244 -18.00 -0.01 20.58
CA SER A 244 -17.66 -0.35 21.96
C SER A 244 -16.38 0.36 22.44
N LEU A 245 -15.36 0.42 21.59
CA LEU A 245 -14.12 1.13 21.90
C LEU A 245 -14.31 2.64 21.95
N SER A 246 -15.11 3.19 21.05
CA SER A 246 -15.44 4.63 21.02
C SER A 246 -16.20 5.10 22.26
N ALA A 247 -16.89 4.21 22.94
CA ALA A 247 -17.60 4.52 24.18
C ALA A 247 -16.67 4.60 25.41
N MET A 248 -15.40 4.18 25.29
CA MET A 248 -14.43 4.20 26.38
C MET A 248 -13.78 5.58 26.53
N PRO A 249 -13.76 6.20 27.71
CA PRO A 249 -13.30 7.58 27.88
C PRO A 249 -11.79 7.79 27.64
N ASN A 250 -11.00 6.72 27.79
CA ASN A 250 -9.55 6.73 27.61
C ASN A 250 -9.09 6.26 26.22
N ILE A 251 -10.02 5.91 25.34
CA ILE A 251 -9.73 5.45 23.98
C ILE A 251 -10.37 6.42 22.97
N ALA A 252 -9.63 6.75 21.94
CA ALA A 252 -10.13 7.42 20.75
C ALA A 252 -10.12 6.43 19.58
N VAL A 253 -11.16 6.47 18.76
CA VAL A 253 -11.21 5.68 17.53
C VAL A 253 -11.32 6.62 16.34
N LYS A 254 -10.55 6.36 15.30
CA LYS A 254 -10.68 6.99 13.99
C LYS A 254 -10.90 5.93 12.93
N SER A 255 -11.79 6.23 12.02
CA SER A 255 -12.08 5.36 10.88
C SER A 255 -12.02 6.19 9.61
N GLY A 256 -11.22 5.78 8.66
CA GLY A 256 -11.02 6.50 7.41
C GLY A 256 -11.04 5.58 6.19
N GLU A 257 -11.62 6.08 5.09
CA GLU A 257 -11.52 5.43 3.79
C GLU A 257 -10.07 5.45 3.33
N THR A 258 -9.66 4.35 2.69
CA THR A 258 -8.29 4.18 2.22
C THR A 258 -8.22 3.95 0.71
N MET A 259 -7.04 4.15 0.11
CA MET A 259 -6.79 3.86 -1.31
C MET A 259 -6.83 2.37 -1.65
N ARG A 260 -7.02 1.50 -0.66
CA ARG A 260 -7.18 0.07 -0.89
C ARG A 260 -8.54 -0.21 -1.50
N VAL A 261 -8.55 -0.90 -2.63
CA VAL A 261 -9.77 -1.33 -3.32
C VAL A 261 -9.90 -2.85 -3.20
N GLY A 262 -11.08 -3.31 -2.84
CA GLY A 262 -11.49 -4.71 -2.93
C GLY A 262 -12.15 -4.97 -4.27
N PHE A 263 -11.82 -6.09 -4.92
CA PHE A 263 -12.35 -6.44 -6.24
C PHE A 263 -12.36 -7.95 -6.47
N LEU A 264 -13.16 -8.37 -7.45
CA LEU A 264 -13.11 -9.72 -7.98
C LEU A 264 -12.26 -9.74 -9.27
N GLU A 265 -11.37 -10.71 -9.37
CA GLU A 265 -10.66 -11.06 -10.60
C GLU A 265 -11.45 -12.16 -11.31
N LEU A 266 -11.89 -11.89 -12.55
CA LEU A 266 -12.67 -12.78 -13.39
C LEU A 266 -11.73 -13.40 -14.43
N ASN A 267 -11.19 -14.58 -14.13
CA ASN A 267 -10.11 -15.17 -14.90
C ASN A 267 -10.59 -15.77 -16.23
N THR A 268 -10.39 -15.03 -17.31
CA THR A 268 -10.75 -15.47 -18.68
C THR A 268 -9.90 -16.62 -19.20
N ASN A 269 -8.75 -16.89 -18.56
CA ASN A 269 -7.82 -17.97 -18.90
C ASN A 269 -7.98 -19.19 -17.99
N ALA A 270 -9.02 -19.18 -17.12
CA ALA A 270 -9.27 -20.29 -16.24
C ALA A 270 -9.55 -21.58 -17.02
N SER A 271 -8.98 -22.66 -16.51
CA SER A 271 -9.13 -24.02 -17.05
C SER A 271 -10.24 -24.79 -16.34
N GLY A 272 -10.64 -25.92 -16.92
CA GLY A 272 -11.69 -26.78 -16.36
C GLY A 272 -13.10 -26.25 -16.57
N PRO A 273 -14.11 -27.06 -16.21
CA PRO A 273 -15.54 -26.70 -16.39
C PRO A 273 -15.95 -25.44 -15.60
N GLU A 274 -15.38 -25.23 -14.44
CA GLU A 274 -15.63 -24.09 -13.55
C GLU A 274 -15.13 -22.77 -14.13
N GLY A 275 -14.11 -22.81 -15.02
CA GLY A 275 -13.50 -21.66 -15.67
C GLY A 275 -14.16 -21.26 -17.00
N VAL A 276 -14.80 -22.21 -17.70
CA VAL A 276 -15.38 -21.99 -19.04
C VAL A 276 -16.36 -20.81 -19.07
N PRO A 277 -17.26 -20.63 -18.08
CA PRO A 277 -18.22 -19.53 -18.11
C PRO A 277 -17.56 -18.13 -18.15
N PHE A 278 -16.39 -17.95 -17.54
CA PHE A 278 -15.71 -16.65 -17.47
C PHE A 278 -15.14 -16.15 -18.80
N LYS A 279 -15.08 -17.00 -19.82
CA LYS A 279 -14.69 -16.62 -21.20
C LYS A 279 -15.76 -15.76 -21.87
N ASP A 280 -17.04 -15.96 -21.50
CA ASP A 280 -18.14 -15.16 -22.04
C ASP A 280 -18.25 -13.81 -21.30
N LEU A 281 -18.19 -12.71 -22.06
CA LEU A 281 -18.31 -11.35 -21.53
C LEU A 281 -19.62 -11.16 -20.77
N ARG A 282 -20.73 -11.73 -21.22
CA ARG A 282 -22.06 -11.61 -20.57
C ARG A 282 -22.07 -12.22 -19.17
N VAL A 283 -21.32 -13.29 -18.96
CA VAL A 283 -21.15 -13.90 -17.62
C VAL A 283 -20.37 -12.95 -16.71
N ARG A 284 -19.27 -12.35 -17.20
CA ARG A 284 -18.49 -11.39 -16.39
C ARG A 284 -19.31 -10.13 -16.07
N GLN A 285 -20.09 -9.64 -17.00
CA GLN A 285 -21.03 -8.52 -16.75
C GLN A 285 -22.12 -8.92 -15.75
N ALA A 286 -22.68 -10.13 -15.87
CA ALA A 286 -23.67 -10.65 -14.94
C ALA A 286 -23.14 -10.69 -13.49
N ILE A 287 -21.89 -11.14 -13.29
CA ILE A 287 -21.24 -11.12 -11.98
C ILE A 287 -21.14 -9.68 -11.45
N ASN A 288 -20.75 -8.73 -12.30
CA ASN A 288 -20.70 -7.33 -11.91
C ASN A 288 -22.05 -6.76 -11.46
N TYR A 289 -23.17 -7.11 -12.13
CA TYR A 289 -24.53 -6.73 -11.73
C TYR A 289 -25.03 -7.49 -10.50
N ALA A 290 -24.51 -8.69 -10.23
CA ALA A 290 -24.98 -9.55 -9.16
C ALA A 290 -24.56 -9.08 -7.76
N ILE A 291 -23.46 -8.33 -7.63
CA ILE A 291 -22.87 -7.97 -6.32
C ILE A 291 -23.47 -6.67 -5.78
N ASN A 292 -24.04 -6.74 -4.58
CA ASN A 292 -24.57 -5.58 -3.86
C ASN A 292 -23.46 -4.84 -3.11
N ARG A 293 -22.71 -4.00 -3.84
CA ARG A 293 -21.59 -3.20 -3.31
C ARG A 293 -22.01 -2.30 -2.14
N GLN A 294 -23.21 -1.68 -2.24
CA GLN A 294 -23.70 -0.80 -1.19
C GLN A 294 -23.97 -1.57 0.11
N ALA A 295 -24.60 -2.73 0.03
CA ALA A 295 -24.82 -3.56 1.21
C ALA A 295 -23.51 -4.02 1.87
N MET A 296 -22.47 -4.34 1.07
CA MET A 296 -21.14 -4.67 1.61
C MET A 296 -20.54 -3.49 2.34
N VAL A 297 -20.61 -2.28 1.75
CA VAL A 297 -20.11 -1.04 2.36
C VAL A 297 -20.82 -0.73 3.68
N ASP A 298 -22.16 -0.80 3.69
CA ASP A 298 -22.96 -0.39 4.84
C ASP A 298 -22.87 -1.37 6.01
N ASN A 299 -22.77 -2.67 5.73
CA ASN A 299 -22.90 -3.70 6.76
C ASN A 299 -21.59 -4.41 7.14
N LEU A 300 -20.60 -4.47 6.23
CA LEU A 300 -19.36 -5.20 6.46
C LEU A 300 -18.16 -4.27 6.59
N VAL A 301 -17.88 -3.48 5.55
CA VAL A 301 -16.65 -2.64 5.53
C VAL A 301 -16.78 -1.43 6.44
N ARG A 302 -17.89 -0.70 6.38
CA ARG A 302 -18.21 0.48 7.20
C ARG A 302 -17.13 1.59 7.11
N GLY A 303 -17.01 2.43 8.14
CA GLY A 303 -15.89 3.35 8.36
C GLY A 303 -15.60 4.39 7.27
N GLY A 304 -16.62 4.77 6.46
CA GLY A 304 -16.45 5.74 5.36
C GLY A 304 -16.11 5.11 4.02
N SER A 305 -15.98 3.77 3.94
CA SER A 305 -15.88 3.01 2.69
C SER A 305 -16.96 3.41 1.68
N LYS A 306 -16.68 3.29 0.39
CA LYS A 306 -17.63 3.60 -0.70
C LYS A 306 -17.60 2.53 -1.78
N PRO A 307 -18.72 2.32 -2.50
CA PRO A 307 -18.72 1.52 -3.71
C PRO A 307 -17.70 2.05 -4.74
N VAL A 308 -16.97 1.15 -5.36
CA VAL A 308 -15.99 1.45 -6.40
C VAL A 308 -16.34 0.68 -7.67
N TYR A 309 -16.20 1.33 -8.84
CA TYR A 309 -16.47 0.74 -10.15
C TYR A 309 -15.24 0.79 -11.08
N SER A 310 -14.16 1.42 -10.64
CA SER A 310 -12.94 1.64 -11.42
C SER A 310 -11.77 0.83 -10.87
N ALA A 311 -10.84 0.46 -11.74
CA ALA A 311 -9.56 -0.16 -11.39
C ALA A 311 -8.52 0.88 -10.91
N CYS A 312 -8.96 1.81 -10.06
CA CYS A 312 -8.13 2.79 -9.36
C CYS A 312 -8.93 3.41 -8.21
N PHE A 313 -8.26 4.04 -7.27
CA PHE A 313 -8.93 4.80 -6.22
C PHE A 313 -9.15 6.24 -6.70
N ARG A 314 -10.35 6.78 -6.48
CA ARG A 314 -10.85 8.04 -7.09
C ARG A 314 -9.98 9.29 -6.90
N THR A 315 -9.10 9.32 -5.88
CA THR A 315 -8.22 10.47 -5.64
C THR A 315 -6.82 10.27 -6.20
N GLN A 316 -6.52 9.11 -6.77
CA GLN A 316 -5.24 8.89 -7.44
C GLN A 316 -5.13 9.76 -8.69
N THR A 317 -3.96 10.33 -8.90
CA THR A 317 -3.65 11.08 -10.13
C THR A 317 -3.91 10.21 -11.35
N ALA A 318 -4.52 10.79 -12.38
CA ALA A 318 -4.98 10.13 -13.59
C ALA A 318 -6.09 9.07 -13.42
N CYS A 319 -6.65 8.87 -12.22
CA CYS A 319 -7.84 8.03 -12.05
C CYS A 319 -9.09 8.77 -12.51
N ASP A 320 -9.32 8.82 -13.82
CA ASP A 320 -10.54 9.41 -14.41
C ASP A 320 -11.54 8.30 -14.76
N ALA A 321 -12.58 8.18 -13.95
CA ALA A 321 -13.64 7.19 -14.11
C ALA A 321 -14.80 7.65 -15.00
N SER A 322 -14.67 8.75 -15.75
CA SER A 322 -15.75 9.34 -16.56
C SER A 322 -16.28 8.42 -17.65
N GLN A 323 -15.44 7.50 -18.16
CA GLN A 323 -15.82 6.53 -19.18
C GLN A 323 -16.03 5.10 -18.65
N VAL A 324 -15.90 4.92 -17.32
CA VAL A 324 -16.09 3.61 -16.67
C VAL A 324 -17.56 3.20 -16.70
N ILE A 325 -17.84 2.00 -17.19
CA ILE A 325 -19.17 1.42 -17.15
C ILE A 325 -19.48 1.06 -15.69
N GLN A 326 -20.51 1.69 -15.15
CA GLN A 326 -21.03 1.33 -13.84
C GLN A 326 -22.00 0.16 -13.98
N TYR A 327 -21.81 -0.85 -13.13
CA TYR A 327 -22.68 -2.02 -13.02
C TYR A 327 -23.45 -1.93 -11.69
N PRO A 328 -24.59 -1.22 -11.63
CA PRO A 328 -25.39 -1.14 -10.41
C PRO A 328 -25.93 -2.52 -10.04
N TYR A 329 -26.24 -2.74 -8.77
CA TYR A 329 -26.82 -4.00 -8.31
C TYR A 329 -28.16 -4.25 -9.00
N ASP A 330 -28.19 -5.24 -9.88
CA ASP A 330 -29.39 -5.67 -10.63
C ASP A 330 -29.36 -7.20 -10.86
N PRO A 331 -29.87 -7.99 -9.90
CA PRO A 331 -29.94 -9.45 -10.05
C PRO A 331 -30.83 -9.92 -11.19
N ALA A 332 -31.81 -9.11 -11.62
CA ALA A 332 -32.67 -9.48 -12.75
C ALA A 332 -31.88 -9.38 -14.06
N LYS A 333 -31.12 -8.28 -14.25
CA LYS A 333 -30.22 -8.10 -15.39
C LYS A 333 -29.13 -9.17 -15.41
N ALA A 334 -28.57 -9.51 -14.24
CA ALA A 334 -27.58 -10.58 -14.13
C ALA A 334 -28.14 -11.93 -14.61
N LYS A 335 -29.33 -12.31 -14.17
CA LYS A 335 -30.02 -13.55 -14.63
C LYS A 335 -30.30 -13.53 -16.13
N GLN A 336 -30.74 -12.40 -16.66
CA GLN A 336 -30.94 -12.23 -18.11
C GLN A 336 -29.65 -12.52 -18.89
N LEU A 337 -28.54 -11.89 -18.49
CA LEU A 337 -27.25 -12.06 -19.15
C LEU A 337 -26.73 -13.50 -19.06
N LEU A 338 -26.93 -14.15 -17.90
CA LEU A 338 -26.60 -15.58 -17.74
C LEU A 338 -27.42 -16.46 -18.65
N ALA A 339 -28.73 -16.21 -18.79
CA ALA A 339 -29.60 -16.97 -19.71
C ALA A 339 -29.18 -16.78 -21.17
N GLU A 340 -28.87 -15.54 -21.58
CA GLU A 340 -28.35 -15.22 -22.94
C GLU A 340 -27.00 -15.88 -23.21
N ALA A 341 -26.17 -16.09 -22.17
CA ALA A 341 -24.90 -16.81 -22.26
C ALA A 341 -25.03 -18.33 -22.22
N GLY A 342 -26.27 -18.87 -22.10
CA GLY A 342 -26.52 -20.31 -22.03
C GLY A 342 -26.55 -20.89 -20.62
N TYR A 343 -26.52 -20.05 -19.59
CA TYR A 343 -26.49 -20.45 -18.18
C TYR A 343 -27.79 -20.08 -17.43
N ALA A 344 -28.95 -20.28 -18.05
CA ALA A 344 -30.27 -19.96 -17.45
C ALA A 344 -30.47 -20.62 -16.07
N ASN A 345 -29.91 -21.82 -15.86
CA ASN A 345 -29.97 -22.57 -14.59
C ASN A 345 -28.74 -22.29 -13.68
N GLY A 346 -27.94 -21.30 -14.02
CA GLY A 346 -26.67 -21.02 -13.33
C GLY A 346 -25.59 -22.06 -13.61
N PHE A 347 -24.52 -22.01 -12.83
CA PHE A 347 -23.38 -22.93 -12.92
C PHE A 347 -22.63 -23.01 -11.58
N ASP A 348 -21.80 -24.05 -11.45
CA ASP A 348 -20.89 -24.23 -10.32
C ASP A 348 -19.52 -23.63 -10.64
N THR A 349 -18.88 -23.02 -9.64
CA THR A 349 -17.54 -22.44 -9.77
C THR A 349 -16.82 -22.40 -8.43
N ASP A 350 -15.57 -21.95 -8.42
CA ASP A 350 -14.74 -21.76 -7.23
C ASP A 350 -14.43 -20.28 -7.03
N LEU A 351 -14.64 -19.77 -5.79
CA LEU A 351 -14.16 -18.46 -5.35
C LEU A 351 -12.95 -18.65 -4.46
N TRP A 352 -11.83 -18.06 -4.84
CA TRP A 352 -10.60 -18.06 -4.05
C TRP A 352 -10.48 -16.76 -3.27
N ALA A 353 -10.06 -16.84 -2.01
CA ALA A 353 -9.84 -15.68 -1.16
C ALA A 353 -8.74 -15.97 -0.13
N TYR A 354 -8.08 -14.91 0.36
CA TYR A 354 -6.98 -15.04 1.34
C TYR A 354 -7.17 -14.20 2.60
N ARG A 355 -8.19 -13.31 2.60
CA ARG A 355 -8.49 -12.43 3.72
C ARG A 355 -9.98 -12.09 3.74
N GLU A 356 -10.47 -11.58 4.86
CA GLU A 356 -11.87 -11.22 5.12
C GLU A 356 -12.85 -12.30 4.58
N ARG A 357 -12.90 -13.44 5.28
CA ARG A 357 -13.75 -14.58 4.93
C ARG A 357 -15.22 -14.19 4.81
N ASP A 358 -15.69 -13.33 5.69
CA ASP A 358 -17.05 -12.81 5.74
C ASP A 358 -17.41 -12.02 4.47
N TYR A 359 -16.48 -11.28 3.90
CA TYR A 359 -16.69 -10.57 2.62
C TYR A 359 -16.81 -11.57 1.46
N ALA A 360 -15.96 -12.59 1.44
CA ALA A 360 -16.03 -13.65 0.43
C ALA A 360 -17.36 -14.42 0.53
N GLU A 361 -17.85 -14.71 1.74
CA GLU A 361 -19.13 -15.38 1.98
C GLU A 361 -20.33 -14.51 1.56
N ALA A 362 -20.28 -13.20 1.78
CA ALA A 362 -21.29 -12.26 1.29
C ALA A 362 -21.35 -12.22 -0.25
N ILE A 363 -20.19 -12.20 -0.91
CA ILE A 363 -20.09 -12.30 -2.38
C ILE A 363 -20.73 -13.60 -2.88
N ILE A 364 -20.43 -14.74 -2.25
CA ILE A 364 -21.05 -16.03 -2.58
C ILE A 364 -22.57 -15.98 -2.41
N GLY A 365 -23.04 -15.32 -1.35
CA GLY A 365 -24.46 -15.10 -1.10
C GLY A 365 -25.15 -14.35 -2.24
N ASP A 366 -24.52 -13.30 -2.75
CA ASP A 366 -25.05 -12.52 -3.88
C ASP A 366 -25.01 -13.31 -5.19
N LEU A 367 -23.92 -14.00 -5.48
CA LEU A 367 -23.80 -14.88 -6.66
C LEU A 367 -24.86 -15.97 -6.68
N ARG A 368 -25.17 -16.55 -5.52
CA ARG A 368 -26.22 -17.59 -5.38
C ARG A 368 -27.60 -17.09 -5.75
N LYS A 369 -27.93 -15.82 -5.49
CA LYS A 369 -29.22 -15.19 -5.86
C LYS A 369 -29.48 -15.20 -7.38
N VAL A 370 -28.42 -15.25 -8.16
CA VAL A 370 -28.49 -15.28 -9.63
C VAL A 370 -28.18 -16.65 -10.22
N GLY A 371 -28.00 -17.69 -9.38
CA GLY A 371 -27.79 -19.07 -9.80
C GLY A 371 -26.32 -19.49 -9.92
N ILE A 372 -25.37 -18.63 -9.60
CA ILE A 372 -23.94 -18.99 -9.57
C ILE A 372 -23.62 -19.60 -8.19
N ARG A 373 -23.21 -20.87 -8.17
CA ARG A 373 -22.90 -21.63 -6.96
C ARG A 373 -21.40 -21.73 -6.77
N ALA A 374 -20.84 -20.73 -6.07
CA ALA A 374 -19.41 -20.68 -5.81
C ALA A 374 -19.05 -21.42 -4.52
N ARG A 375 -18.00 -22.24 -4.58
CA ARG A 375 -17.36 -22.90 -3.43
C ARG A 375 -16.16 -22.08 -2.99
N LEU A 376 -16.04 -21.77 -1.69
CA LEU A 376 -14.94 -20.97 -1.14
C LEU A 376 -13.66 -21.79 -0.96
N HIS A 377 -12.56 -21.33 -1.55
CA HIS A 377 -11.19 -21.74 -1.27
C HIS A 377 -10.48 -20.63 -0.48
N PHE A 378 -10.45 -20.76 0.85
CA PHE A 378 -9.81 -19.78 1.71
C PHE A 378 -8.38 -20.23 2.01
N VAL A 379 -7.38 -19.55 1.41
CA VAL A 379 -5.98 -19.97 1.37
C VAL A 379 -5.03 -18.80 1.65
N GLN A 380 -3.72 -19.07 1.75
CA GLN A 380 -2.72 -17.99 1.84
C GLN A 380 -2.55 -17.29 0.47
N TYR A 381 -2.21 -16.00 0.50
CA TYR A 381 -2.04 -15.19 -0.73
C TYR A 381 -1.15 -15.83 -1.80
N PRO A 382 0.06 -16.38 -1.49
CA PRO A 382 0.90 -17.00 -2.53
C PRO A 382 0.22 -18.18 -3.24
N VAL A 383 -0.60 -18.95 -2.52
CA VAL A 383 -1.35 -20.09 -3.08
C VAL A 383 -2.44 -19.58 -4.03
N MET A 384 -3.19 -18.56 -3.63
CA MET A 384 -4.21 -17.93 -4.48
C MET A 384 -3.59 -17.31 -5.74
N ALA A 385 -2.49 -16.55 -5.58
CA ALA A 385 -1.80 -15.92 -6.70
C ALA A 385 -1.27 -16.96 -7.71
N SER A 386 -0.72 -18.08 -7.23
CA SER A 386 -0.29 -19.20 -8.08
C SER A 386 -1.47 -19.84 -8.81
N ALA A 387 -2.60 -20.04 -8.13
CA ALA A 387 -3.81 -20.61 -8.72
C ALA A 387 -4.42 -19.69 -9.80
N LEU A 388 -4.41 -18.37 -9.59
CA LEU A 388 -4.81 -17.39 -10.61
C LEU A 388 -3.91 -17.44 -11.84
N ALA A 389 -2.59 -17.38 -11.63
CA ALA A 389 -1.61 -17.39 -12.70
C ALA A 389 -1.62 -18.69 -13.54
N SER A 390 -1.88 -19.84 -12.90
CA SER A 390 -1.99 -21.13 -13.57
C SER A 390 -3.35 -21.41 -14.23
N GLY A 391 -4.35 -20.54 -14.04
CA GLY A 391 -5.71 -20.72 -14.51
C GLY A 391 -6.54 -21.73 -13.68
N GLN A 392 -6.06 -22.13 -12.51
CA GLN A 392 -6.82 -22.99 -11.60
C GLN A 392 -7.92 -22.23 -10.86
N ALA A 393 -7.70 -20.94 -10.55
CA ALA A 393 -8.70 -20.10 -9.91
C ALA A 393 -9.51 -19.34 -10.97
N PRO A 394 -10.82 -19.67 -11.16
CA PRO A 394 -11.68 -18.95 -12.10
C PRO A 394 -12.15 -17.60 -11.58
N LEU A 395 -12.32 -17.47 -10.26
CA LEU A 395 -12.78 -16.27 -9.58
C LEU A 395 -11.99 -16.10 -8.29
N ALA A 396 -11.47 -14.89 -8.06
CA ALA A 396 -10.78 -14.58 -6.81
C ALA A 396 -11.24 -13.24 -6.23
N PHE A 397 -11.36 -13.19 -4.90
CA PHE A 397 -11.53 -11.94 -4.16
C PHE A 397 -10.16 -11.45 -3.74
N SER A 398 -9.76 -10.31 -4.31
CA SER A 398 -8.47 -9.68 -4.15
C SER A 398 -8.58 -8.25 -3.62
N THR A 399 -7.49 -7.73 -3.11
CA THR A 399 -7.39 -6.33 -2.69
C THR A 399 -6.06 -5.72 -3.11
N TRP A 400 -6.05 -4.43 -3.38
CA TRP A 400 -4.84 -3.70 -3.71
C TRP A 400 -4.82 -2.30 -3.13
N GLY A 401 -3.75 -1.91 -2.46
CA GLY A 401 -3.56 -0.60 -1.83
C GLY A 401 -2.51 0.27 -2.52
N SER A 402 -2.15 -0.05 -3.77
CA SER A 402 -1.26 0.75 -4.63
C SER A 402 0.09 1.12 -3.96
N PHE A 403 0.55 0.37 -2.97
CA PHE A 403 1.73 0.70 -2.13
C PHE A 403 1.70 2.12 -1.54
N SER A 404 0.52 2.69 -1.33
CA SER A 404 0.32 4.09 -0.92
C SER A 404 0.70 5.14 -1.97
N ILE A 405 0.95 4.72 -3.20
CA ILE A 405 1.24 5.58 -4.35
C ILE A 405 -0.06 6.22 -4.83
N ASN A 406 -0.11 7.55 -4.85
CA ASN A 406 -1.30 8.30 -5.26
C ASN A 406 -1.36 8.56 -6.77
N ASP A 407 -1.07 7.54 -7.55
CA ASP A 407 -1.16 7.56 -9.02
C ASP A 407 -1.83 6.27 -9.51
N ALA A 408 -2.68 6.38 -10.54
CA ALA A 408 -3.44 5.25 -11.08
C ALA A 408 -2.54 4.16 -11.67
N THR A 409 -1.33 4.51 -12.13
CA THR A 409 -0.34 3.53 -12.64
C THR A 409 -0.03 2.47 -11.58
N ALA A 410 -0.02 2.83 -10.30
CA ALA A 410 0.26 1.90 -9.21
C ALA A 410 -0.83 0.84 -9.00
N PHE A 411 -2.03 1.06 -9.51
CA PHE A 411 -3.08 0.03 -9.56
C PHE A 411 -3.12 -0.65 -10.94
N VAL A 412 -3.15 0.14 -12.01
CA VAL A 412 -3.44 -0.38 -13.35
C VAL A 412 -2.27 -1.19 -13.91
N THR A 413 -1.03 -0.73 -13.75
CA THR A 413 0.14 -1.40 -14.33
C THR A 413 0.39 -2.82 -13.80
N PRO A 414 0.30 -3.12 -12.49
CA PRO A 414 0.45 -4.48 -12.00
C PRO A 414 -0.59 -5.48 -12.55
N TYR A 415 -1.82 -5.02 -12.80
CA TYR A 415 -2.94 -5.89 -13.20
C TYR A 415 -3.21 -5.89 -14.71
N PHE A 416 -2.71 -4.89 -15.47
CA PHE A 416 -3.03 -4.76 -16.90
C PHE A 416 -1.82 -4.44 -17.78
N GLY A 417 -0.61 -4.46 -17.23
CA GLY A 417 0.64 -4.12 -17.94
C GLY A 417 1.34 -5.31 -18.62
N GLY A 418 0.70 -6.47 -18.73
CA GLY A 418 1.24 -7.66 -19.40
C GLY A 418 2.21 -8.49 -18.55
N LYS A 419 2.51 -8.07 -17.32
CA LYS A 419 3.44 -8.70 -16.38
C LYS A 419 2.80 -8.88 -15.00
N GLY A 420 3.52 -9.50 -14.09
CA GLY A 420 3.09 -9.62 -12.70
C GLY A 420 1.73 -10.30 -12.54
N SER A 421 0.78 -9.59 -11.94
CA SER A 421 -0.58 -10.07 -11.67
C SER A 421 -1.54 -9.96 -12.86
N ASP A 422 -1.10 -9.51 -14.04
CA ASP A 422 -1.94 -9.47 -15.23
C ASP A 422 -2.24 -10.88 -15.74
N ILE A 423 -3.42 -11.39 -15.38
CA ILE A 423 -3.91 -12.70 -15.81
C ILE A 423 -4.65 -12.64 -17.17
N TRP A 424 -5.04 -11.46 -17.65
CA TRP A 424 -5.82 -11.30 -18.89
C TRP A 424 -4.94 -11.11 -20.11
N LYS A 425 -3.84 -10.38 -19.98
CA LYS A 425 -2.83 -10.12 -21.02
C LYS A 425 -3.44 -9.62 -22.34
N ASP A 426 -4.42 -8.70 -22.23
CA ASP A 426 -5.05 -8.08 -23.41
C ASP A 426 -4.04 -7.16 -24.10
N PRO A 427 -3.62 -7.48 -25.36
CA PRO A 427 -2.60 -6.70 -26.05
C PRO A 427 -3.00 -5.23 -26.27
N GLN A 428 -4.29 -4.96 -26.43
CA GLN A 428 -4.78 -3.60 -26.66
C GLN A 428 -4.75 -2.79 -25.37
N VAL A 429 -5.17 -3.38 -24.24
CA VAL A 429 -5.09 -2.74 -22.90
C VAL A 429 -3.64 -2.45 -22.56
N ILE A 430 -2.73 -3.42 -22.78
CA ILE A 430 -1.29 -3.25 -22.54
C ILE A 430 -0.71 -2.10 -23.35
N ALA A 431 -1.05 -2.01 -24.65
CA ALA A 431 -0.55 -0.95 -25.52
C ALA A 431 -1.10 0.44 -25.15
N GLU A 432 -2.39 0.54 -24.80
CA GLU A 432 -3.02 1.78 -24.34
C GLU A 432 -2.45 2.25 -23.01
N LEU A 433 -2.20 1.33 -22.07
CA LEU A 433 -1.58 1.64 -20.79
C LEU A 433 -0.13 2.14 -20.98
N ALA A 434 0.68 1.43 -21.78
CA ALA A 434 2.05 1.85 -22.05
C ALA A 434 2.11 3.27 -22.64
N LYS A 435 1.16 3.61 -23.53
CA LYS A 435 1.04 4.97 -24.06
C LYS A 435 0.65 5.98 -22.98
N ALA A 436 -0.33 5.66 -22.14
CA ALA A 436 -0.81 6.56 -21.08
C ALA A 436 0.28 6.83 -20.04
N ASP A 437 1.11 5.82 -19.72
CA ASP A 437 2.18 5.92 -18.73
C ASP A 437 3.36 6.80 -19.18
N GLU A 438 3.49 7.09 -20.47
CA GLU A 438 4.57 7.93 -21.02
C GLU A 438 4.14 9.39 -21.28
N VAL A 439 2.84 9.72 -21.19
CA VAL A 439 2.32 11.07 -21.49
C VAL A 439 2.51 11.98 -20.28
N VAL A 440 3.34 13.01 -20.45
CA VAL A 440 3.71 13.97 -19.38
C VAL A 440 2.62 15.02 -19.12
N ASP A 441 1.85 15.41 -20.15
CA ASP A 441 0.75 16.36 -20.00
C ASP A 441 -0.38 15.76 -19.13
N PRO A 442 -0.73 16.36 -17.98
CA PRO A 442 -1.66 15.76 -17.06
C PRO A 442 -3.08 15.58 -17.62
N GLN A 443 -3.53 16.51 -18.48
CA GLN A 443 -4.89 16.46 -19.05
C GLN A 443 -4.98 15.37 -20.11
N GLN A 444 -3.97 15.28 -20.99
CA GLN A 444 -3.91 14.23 -21.99
C GLN A 444 -3.76 12.85 -21.34
N ARG A 445 -2.95 12.75 -20.29
CA ARG A 445 -2.78 11.51 -19.52
C ARG A 445 -4.08 11.07 -18.87
N ALA A 446 -4.80 11.97 -18.20
CA ALA A 446 -6.11 11.68 -17.61
C ALA A 446 -7.11 11.20 -18.66
N ALA A 447 -7.17 11.82 -19.83
CA ALA A 447 -8.05 11.40 -20.92
C ALA A 447 -7.71 10.00 -21.47
N LEU A 448 -6.42 9.65 -21.56
CA LEU A 448 -5.98 8.30 -21.94
C LEU A 448 -6.36 7.25 -20.88
N TYR A 449 -6.19 7.59 -19.60
CA TYR A 449 -6.62 6.73 -18.50
C TYR A 449 -8.13 6.57 -18.46
N ALA A 450 -8.92 7.62 -18.74
CA ALA A 450 -10.37 7.51 -18.83
C ALA A 450 -10.80 6.48 -19.90
N ALA A 451 -10.20 6.57 -21.10
CA ALA A 451 -10.48 5.63 -22.19
C ALA A 451 -10.05 4.18 -21.82
N LEU A 452 -8.87 4.03 -21.24
CA LEU A 452 -8.33 2.74 -20.79
C LEU A 452 -9.22 2.09 -19.71
N LEU A 453 -9.59 2.84 -18.66
CA LEU A 453 -10.47 2.36 -17.60
C LEU A 453 -11.86 2.04 -18.11
N GLY A 454 -12.35 2.83 -19.07
CA GLY A 454 -13.59 2.55 -19.81
C GLY A 454 -13.53 1.19 -20.52
N ARG A 455 -12.42 0.90 -21.23
CA ARG A 455 -12.21 -0.40 -21.89
C ARG A 455 -12.13 -1.54 -20.89
N ILE A 456 -11.34 -1.41 -19.83
CA ILE A 456 -11.21 -2.44 -18.78
C ILE A 456 -12.59 -2.78 -18.19
N SER A 457 -13.41 -1.76 -17.91
CA SER A 457 -14.76 -1.95 -17.40
C SER A 457 -15.70 -2.57 -18.42
N ALA A 458 -15.60 -2.20 -19.72
CA ALA A 458 -16.40 -2.77 -20.80
C ALA A 458 -16.11 -4.26 -21.00
N GLN A 459 -14.87 -4.70 -20.82
CA GLN A 459 -14.47 -6.10 -20.88
C GLN A 459 -14.82 -6.87 -19.60
N ALA A 460 -15.22 -6.14 -18.53
CA ALA A 460 -15.55 -6.73 -17.24
C ALA A 460 -14.49 -7.74 -16.76
N TYR A 461 -13.21 -7.42 -16.91
CA TYR A 461 -12.11 -8.27 -16.47
C TYR A 461 -12.07 -8.41 -14.96
N MET A 462 -12.43 -7.35 -14.27
CA MET A 462 -12.62 -7.36 -12.82
C MET A 462 -13.97 -6.77 -12.44
N ALA A 463 -14.41 -7.06 -11.22
CA ALA A 463 -15.50 -6.36 -10.57
C ALA A 463 -14.91 -5.58 -9.39
N PRO A 464 -14.57 -4.29 -9.53
CA PRO A 464 -14.26 -3.45 -8.40
C PRO A 464 -15.48 -3.36 -7.48
N LEU A 465 -15.28 -3.46 -6.17
CA LEU A 465 -16.37 -3.59 -5.21
C LEU A 465 -16.49 -2.35 -4.32
N PHE A 466 -15.46 -2.09 -3.54
CA PHE A 466 -15.45 -1.00 -2.55
C PHE A 466 -14.02 -0.54 -2.23
N SER A 467 -13.91 0.68 -1.76
CA SER A 467 -12.71 1.12 -1.04
C SER A 467 -12.73 0.54 0.37
N TYR A 468 -11.57 0.12 0.87
CA TYR A 468 -11.45 -0.26 2.28
C TYR A 468 -11.55 0.94 3.19
N SER A 469 -11.92 0.70 4.43
CA SER A 469 -11.65 1.59 5.55
C SER A 469 -10.70 0.93 6.52
N THR A 470 -9.90 1.73 7.20
CA THR A 470 -9.06 1.26 8.31
C THR A 470 -9.54 1.92 9.60
N HIS A 471 -9.73 1.10 10.62
CA HIS A 471 -10.11 1.55 11.95
C HIS A 471 -8.86 1.56 12.82
N TYR A 472 -8.57 2.73 13.39
CA TYR A 472 -7.49 2.98 14.32
C TYR A 472 -8.07 3.20 15.72
N ALA A 473 -7.54 2.51 16.72
CA ALA A 473 -7.88 2.81 18.10
C ALA A 473 -6.61 3.15 18.88
N PHE A 474 -6.68 4.20 19.69
CA PHE A 474 -5.51 4.72 20.40
C PHE A 474 -5.89 5.43 21.70
N THR A 475 -4.93 5.62 22.58
CA THR A 475 -5.15 6.38 23.82
C THR A 475 -5.65 7.78 23.52
N SER A 476 -6.67 8.24 24.28
CA SER A 476 -7.25 9.56 24.09
C SER A 476 -6.27 10.72 24.32
N ASP A 477 -5.12 10.48 24.96
CA ASP A 477 -4.03 11.45 25.15
C ASP A 477 -3.18 11.69 23.90
N LEU A 478 -3.34 10.87 22.85
CA LEU A 478 -2.58 10.99 21.61
C LEU A 478 -3.32 11.88 20.60
N ASN A 479 -2.61 12.85 20.03
CA ASN A 479 -3.03 13.51 18.77
C ASN A 479 -2.50 12.68 17.59
N PHE A 480 -3.40 12.01 16.91
CA PHE A 480 -3.11 11.20 15.73
C PHE A 480 -4.06 11.58 14.59
N GLN A 481 -3.53 11.61 13.36
CA GLN A 481 -4.29 11.82 12.12
C GLN A 481 -4.14 10.60 11.21
N ASP A 482 -5.26 10.10 10.72
CA ASP A 482 -5.35 9.07 9.69
C ASP A 482 -5.30 9.67 8.28
N TRP A 483 -4.78 8.90 7.32
CA TRP A 483 -4.63 9.32 5.93
C TRP A 483 -5.10 8.22 4.97
N PRO A 484 -5.63 8.58 3.79
CA PRO A 484 -6.12 7.59 2.82
C PRO A 484 -5.06 6.62 2.31
N ASP A 485 -3.78 6.95 2.40
CA ASP A 485 -2.66 6.11 1.99
C ASP A 485 -2.34 4.96 2.96
N GLU A 486 -3.08 4.83 4.05
CA GLU A 486 -2.87 3.84 5.12
C GLU A 486 -1.49 3.96 5.80
N LEU A 487 -0.86 5.14 5.79
CA LEU A 487 0.42 5.38 6.45
C LEU A 487 0.24 6.19 7.73
N PRO A 488 0.36 5.57 8.91
CA PRO A 488 0.42 6.28 10.18
C PRO A 488 1.69 7.13 10.24
N ARG A 489 1.51 8.46 10.32
CA ARG A 489 2.63 9.41 10.41
C ARG A 489 2.94 9.74 11.85
N PHE A 490 3.59 8.80 12.55
CA PHE A 490 3.93 8.99 13.98
C PHE A 490 4.94 10.10 14.22
N ALA A 491 5.70 10.54 13.22
CA ALA A 491 6.55 11.71 13.33
C ALA A 491 5.75 13.02 13.52
N GLU A 492 4.51 13.07 13.02
CA GLU A 492 3.58 14.19 13.19
C GLU A 492 2.75 14.07 14.47
N ALA A 493 2.69 12.88 15.07
CA ALA A 493 1.91 12.64 16.29
C ALA A 493 2.48 13.38 17.51
N SER A 494 1.62 13.68 18.47
CA SER A 494 2.02 14.36 19.71
C SER A 494 1.13 13.95 20.87
N TRP A 495 1.65 14.04 22.07
CA TRP A 495 0.82 14.00 23.27
C TRP A 495 0.01 15.29 23.41
N LYS A 496 -1.23 15.18 23.92
CA LYS A 496 -2.11 16.33 24.26
C LYS A 496 -1.64 17.03 25.53
#